data_d77539c81dac16a82802029bc3889a42
#
_entry.id   d77539c81dac16a82802029bc3889a42
#
_cell.length_a   1.000
_cell.length_b   1.000
_cell.length_c   1.000
_cell.angle_alpha   90.00
_cell.angle_beta   90.00
_cell.angle_gamma   90.00
#
_symmetry.space_group_name_H-M   'P 1'
#
loop_
_entity.id
_entity.type
_entity.pdbx_description
1 polymer ?
#
loop_
_entity_poly.entity_id
_entity_poly.type
_entity_poly.pdbx_seq_one_letter_code
_entity_poly.pdbx_strand_id
1 'polypeptide(L)'
;RCGACLNACPVYKNIGGHSYETTYSGPIGSVITPHLKDMGEWKHLSHASSLCGNCTEVCAVKINLHELLLENRREAVKTGKGDVLEKVAWTMWQQAMMFRLVMNMGNKKMKNWIVNKLFKGWTAHRADMDFPEKSFNQLWKEKQKSN
;
A
#
# COMPACT_ATOMS: atom_id res chain seq x y z
N ARG A 1 6.02 27.19 -7.08
CA ARG A 1 4.76 27.03 -6.31
C ARG A 1 3.52 27.14 -7.21
N CYS A 2 3.47 26.41 -8.35
CA CYS A 2 2.38 26.53 -9.32
C CYS A 2 1.10 25.76 -8.94
N GLY A 3 1.19 24.76 -8.04
CA GLY A 3 0.04 23.95 -7.63
C GLY A 3 -0.48 22.95 -8.65
N ALA A 4 0.16 22.77 -9.81
CA ALA A 4 -0.29 21.84 -10.85
C ALA A 4 -0.45 20.40 -10.32
N CYS A 5 0.49 19.94 -9.49
CA CYS A 5 0.44 18.62 -8.88
C CYS A 5 -0.76 18.42 -7.93
N LEU A 6 -1.23 19.47 -7.26
CA LEU A 6 -2.43 19.44 -6.41
C LEU A 6 -3.67 19.22 -7.30
N ASN A 7 -3.79 20.02 -8.37
CA ASN A 7 -4.92 19.94 -9.29
C ASN A 7 -5.01 18.60 -10.03
N ALA A 8 -3.88 17.96 -10.27
CA ALA A 8 -3.82 16.66 -10.94
C ALA A 8 -4.02 15.46 -10.00
N CYS A 9 -3.87 15.65 -8.68
CA CYS A 9 -3.89 14.55 -7.73
C CYS A 9 -5.32 14.07 -7.42
N PRO A 10 -5.65 12.79 -7.68
CA PRO A 10 -6.97 12.25 -7.36
C PRO A 10 -7.24 12.22 -5.85
N VAL A 11 -6.22 11.98 -5.03
CA VAL A 11 -6.35 11.98 -3.56
C VAL A 11 -6.69 13.41 -3.08
N TYR A 12 -5.91 14.41 -3.50
CA TYR A 12 -6.14 15.80 -3.10
C TYR A 12 -7.54 16.31 -3.53
N LYS A 13 -7.99 15.94 -4.73
CA LYS A 13 -9.34 16.30 -5.22
C LYS A 13 -10.46 15.73 -4.35
N ASN A 14 -10.27 14.56 -3.76
CA ASN A 14 -11.29 13.91 -2.95
C ASN A 14 -11.30 14.39 -1.50
N ILE A 15 -10.13 14.55 -0.86
CA ILE A 15 -10.04 14.86 0.57
C ILE A 15 -9.78 16.34 0.89
N GLY A 16 -9.33 17.12 -0.10
CA GLY A 16 -8.98 18.53 0.07
C GLY A 16 -7.70 18.78 0.87
N GLY A 17 -7.31 20.05 0.96
CA GLY A 17 -6.05 20.44 1.60
C GLY A 17 -6.05 20.31 3.13
N HIS A 18 -7.20 20.52 3.78
CA HIS A 18 -7.32 20.46 5.25
C HIS A 18 -6.98 19.09 5.84
N SER A 19 -7.32 18.01 5.12
CA SER A 19 -7.06 16.63 5.55
C SER A 19 -5.56 16.29 5.65
N TYR A 20 -4.68 17.14 5.13
CA TYR A 20 -3.23 16.96 5.27
C TYR A 20 -2.67 17.50 6.59
N GLU A 21 -3.44 18.31 7.32
CA GLU A 21 -3.07 18.91 8.63
C GLU A 21 -1.69 19.61 8.62
N THR A 22 -1.25 20.07 7.46
CA THR A 22 0.05 20.71 7.26
C THR A 22 -0.07 21.89 6.30
N THR A 23 0.86 22.84 6.42
CA THR A 23 0.94 24.03 5.54
C THR A 23 1.10 23.65 4.06
N TYR A 24 1.80 22.59 3.79
CA TYR A 24 2.03 22.11 2.43
C TYR A 24 1.19 20.85 2.18
N SER A 25 0.14 20.99 1.39
CA SER A 25 -0.77 19.91 1.04
C SER A 25 -0.47 19.31 -0.33
N GLY A 26 -1.15 18.19 -0.66
CA GLY A 26 -1.02 17.51 -1.94
C GLY A 26 0.31 16.79 -2.13
N PRO A 27 0.64 16.35 -3.36
CA PRO A 27 1.82 15.52 -3.62
C PRO A 27 3.14 16.13 -3.18
N ILE A 28 3.35 17.41 -3.48
CA ILE A 28 4.58 18.10 -3.04
C ILE A 28 4.67 18.22 -1.52
N GLY A 29 3.54 18.51 -0.86
CA GLY A 29 3.47 18.56 0.61
C GLY A 29 3.76 17.21 1.23
N SER A 30 3.24 16.13 0.67
CA SER A 30 3.50 14.76 1.12
C SER A 30 4.97 14.34 0.97
N VAL A 31 5.68 14.91 0.00
CA VAL A 31 7.14 14.70 -0.15
C VAL A 31 7.92 15.47 0.89
N ILE A 32 7.68 16.77 1.04
CA ILE A 32 8.56 17.64 1.83
C ILE A 32 8.23 17.66 3.32
N THR A 33 6.96 17.48 3.73
CA THR A 33 6.55 17.61 5.13
C THR A 33 7.27 16.64 6.07
N PRO A 34 7.46 15.33 5.72
CA PRO A 34 8.21 14.40 6.56
C PRO A 34 9.66 14.83 6.81
N HIS A 35 10.27 15.55 5.89
CA HIS A 35 11.65 16.06 6.03
C HIS A 35 11.71 17.37 6.80
N LEU A 36 10.66 18.21 6.74
CA LEU A 36 10.60 19.49 7.46
C LEU A 36 10.20 19.34 8.93
N LYS A 37 9.41 18.31 9.23
CA LYS A 37 8.92 18.04 10.59
C LYS A 37 9.59 16.81 11.19
N ASP A 38 8.93 15.65 11.15
CA ASP A 38 9.52 14.38 11.54
C ASP A 38 9.03 13.25 10.62
N MET A 39 9.96 12.44 10.14
CA MET A 39 9.66 11.31 9.25
C MET A 39 8.77 10.26 9.93
N GLY A 40 8.95 10.02 11.23
CA GLY A 40 8.17 9.01 11.96
C GLY A 40 6.70 9.38 12.10
N GLU A 41 6.44 10.62 12.45
CA GLU A 41 5.09 11.15 12.65
C GLU A 41 4.37 11.38 11.30
N TRP A 42 5.07 11.94 10.33
CA TRP A 42 4.47 12.41 9.06
C TRP A 42 4.62 11.43 7.89
N LYS A 43 5.16 10.22 8.09
CA LYS A 43 5.27 9.18 7.04
C LYS A 43 3.94 8.82 6.38
N HIS A 44 2.83 8.95 7.12
CA HIS A 44 1.49 8.62 6.66
C HIS A 44 1.09 9.39 5.40
N LEU A 45 1.56 10.64 5.23
CA LEU A 45 1.28 11.45 4.03
C LEU A 45 1.83 10.79 2.76
N SER A 46 3.03 10.21 2.82
CA SER A 46 3.60 9.49 1.68
C SER A 46 2.85 8.19 1.40
N HIS A 47 2.32 7.51 2.42
CA HIS A 47 1.54 6.29 2.28
C HIS A 47 0.11 6.55 1.76
N ALA A 48 -0.45 7.74 1.97
CA ALA A 48 -1.77 8.12 1.47
C ALA A 48 -1.84 8.34 -0.06
N SER A 49 -0.71 8.30 -0.77
CA SER A 49 -0.67 8.46 -2.22
C SER A 49 -1.00 7.16 -2.96
N SER A 50 -1.78 7.27 -4.05
CA SER A 50 -2.04 6.17 -4.99
C SER A 50 -0.87 5.85 -5.93
N LEU A 51 0.19 6.68 -5.93
CA LEU A 51 1.37 6.56 -6.81
C LEU A 51 1.04 6.51 -8.31
N CYS A 52 -0.05 7.13 -8.74
CA CYS A 52 -0.48 7.12 -10.14
C CYS A 52 0.45 7.87 -11.11
N GLY A 53 1.44 8.62 -10.62
CA GLY A 53 2.41 9.35 -11.43
C GLY A 53 1.94 10.69 -12.01
N ASN A 54 0.65 10.98 -11.98
CA ASN A 54 0.07 12.15 -12.63
C ASN A 54 0.66 13.50 -12.15
N CYS A 55 1.05 13.58 -10.87
CA CYS A 55 1.72 14.76 -10.32
C CYS A 55 3.10 15.02 -10.93
N THR A 56 3.81 13.96 -11.34
CA THR A 56 5.10 14.05 -12.04
C THR A 56 4.92 14.52 -13.48
N GLU A 57 3.92 13.96 -14.18
CA GLU A 57 3.63 14.31 -15.58
C GLU A 57 3.28 15.79 -15.75
N VAL A 58 2.43 16.34 -14.86
CA VAL A 58 2.00 17.75 -14.93
C VAL A 58 3.03 18.72 -14.36
N CYS A 59 4.13 18.26 -13.79
CA CYS A 59 5.12 19.13 -13.17
C CYS A 59 5.90 19.92 -14.22
N ALA A 60 5.72 21.24 -14.24
CA ALA A 60 6.38 22.13 -15.19
C ALA A 60 7.92 22.13 -15.07
N VAL A 61 8.42 21.86 -13.86
CA VAL A 61 9.86 21.78 -13.58
C VAL A 61 10.38 20.33 -13.52
N LYS A 62 9.54 19.37 -13.93
CA LYS A 62 9.91 17.95 -14.07
C LYS A 62 10.46 17.28 -12.80
N ILE A 63 9.87 17.64 -11.63
CA ILE A 63 10.18 16.95 -10.38
C ILE A 63 9.48 15.59 -10.38
N ASN A 64 10.24 14.53 -10.11
CA ASN A 64 9.75 13.15 -10.09
C ASN A 64 9.06 12.82 -8.75
N LEU A 65 7.90 13.44 -8.50
CA LEU A 65 7.22 13.43 -7.21
C LEU A 65 6.80 12.03 -6.75
N HIS A 66 6.36 11.16 -7.66
CA HIS A 66 5.90 9.82 -7.28
C HIS A 66 7.05 8.90 -6.84
N GLU A 67 8.25 9.06 -7.42
CA GLU A 67 9.45 8.35 -6.95
C GLU A 67 9.93 8.87 -5.60
N LEU A 68 9.89 10.19 -5.39
CA LEU A 68 10.22 10.78 -4.09
C LEU A 68 9.27 10.30 -2.98
N LEU A 69 8.00 10.08 -3.28
CA LEU A 69 7.05 9.47 -2.33
C LEU A 69 7.42 8.02 -2.00
N LEU A 70 7.88 7.25 -2.98
CA LEU A 70 8.39 5.89 -2.75
C LEU A 70 9.67 5.90 -1.90
N GLU A 71 10.59 6.83 -2.18
CA GLU A 71 11.83 6.95 -1.39
C GLU A 71 11.53 7.36 0.05
N ASN A 72 10.56 8.25 0.30
CA ASN A 72 10.11 8.56 1.66
C ASN A 72 9.58 7.32 2.40
N ARG A 73 8.79 6.47 1.73
CA ARG A 73 8.31 5.21 2.33
C ARG A 73 9.48 4.30 2.69
N ARG A 74 10.44 4.17 1.79
CA ARG A 74 11.65 3.37 1.96
C ARG A 74 12.52 3.90 3.10
N GLU A 75 12.71 5.21 3.17
CA GLU A 75 13.46 5.89 4.22
C GLU A 75 12.83 5.66 5.59
N ALA A 76 11.52 5.81 5.72
CA ALA A 76 10.79 5.56 6.95
C ALA A 76 10.99 4.12 7.47
N VAL A 77 11.03 3.13 6.57
CA VAL A 77 11.32 1.73 6.94
C VAL A 77 12.77 1.53 7.33
N LYS A 78 13.73 2.07 6.57
CA LYS A 78 15.18 1.95 6.83
C LYS A 78 15.58 2.58 8.16
N THR A 79 15.01 3.73 8.49
CA THR A 79 15.30 4.45 9.75
C THR A 79 14.61 3.84 10.98
N GLY A 80 13.95 2.68 10.82
CA GLY A 80 13.27 2.00 11.91
C GLY A 80 11.98 2.66 12.41
N LYS A 81 11.50 3.68 11.69
CA LYS A 81 10.24 4.37 11.97
C LYS A 81 9.01 3.64 11.39
N GLY A 82 9.21 2.46 10.79
CA GLY A 82 8.15 1.55 10.37
C GLY A 82 7.47 0.88 11.58
N ASP A 83 6.22 0.43 11.38
CA ASP A 83 5.52 -0.34 12.40
C ASP A 83 6.15 -1.74 12.55
N VAL A 84 6.52 -2.11 13.78
CA VAL A 84 7.12 -3.42 14.09
C VAL A 84 6.16 -4.55 13.76
N LEU A 85 4.87 -4.38 14.05
CA LEU A 85 3.84 -5.37 13.75
C LEU A 85 3.71 -5.61 12.24
N GLU A 86 3.73 -4.53 11.45
CA GLU A 86 3.71 -4.60 9.99
C GLU A 86 4.93 -5.34 9.46
N LYS A 87 6.14 -5.04 9.97
CA LYS A 87 7.38 -5.73 9.58
C LYS A 87 7.32 -7.23 9.87
N VAL A 88 6.83 -7.62 11.05
CA VAL A 88 6.65 -9.03 11.42
C VAL A 88 5.64 -9.70 10.48
N ALA A 89 4.49 -9.08 10.24
CA ALA A 89 3.45 -9.61 9.35
C ALA A 89 3.98 -9.85 7.92
N TRP A 90 4.71 -8.89 7.36
CA TRP A 90 5.31 -9.02 6.04
C TRP A 90 6.39 -10.10 5.99
N THR A 91 7.21 -10.22 7.03
CA THR A 91 8.23 -11.26 7.12
C THR A 91 7.59 -12.65 7.18
N MET A 92 6.56 -12.82 8.01
CA MET A 92 5.82 -14.07 8.10
C MET A 92 5.14 -14.43 6.78
N TRP A 93 4.52 -13.45 6.12
CA TRP A 93 3.89 -13.64 4.83
C TRP A 93 4.92 -14.03 3.75
N GLN A 94 6.07 -13.35 3.71
CA GLN A 94 7.17 -13.69 2.80
C GLN A 94 7.64 -15.12 3.00
N GLN A 95 7.88 -15.55 4.24
CA GLN A 95 8.29 -16.92 4.54
C GLN A 95 7.21 -17.93 4.12
N ALA A 96 5.94 -17.64 4.39
CA ALA A 96 4.83 -18.50 3.97
C ALA A 96 4.76 -18.65 2.43
N MET A 97 5.02 -17.57 1.70
CA MET A 97 5.03 -17.58 0.22
C MET A 97 6.19 -18.37 -0.38
N MET A 98 7.31 -18.50 0.34
CA MET A 98 8.47 -19.31 -0.09
C MET A 98 8.16 -20.81 -0.11
N PHE A 99 7.20 -21.27 0.71
CA PHE A 99 6.86 -22.67 0.83
C PHE A 99 5.51 -22.99 0.18
N ARG A 100 5.51 -23.65 -0.97
CA ARG A 100 4.28 -24.05 -1.67
C ARG A 100 3.34 -24.92 -0.83
N LEU A 101 3.91 -25.71 0.07
CA LEU A 101 3.15 -26.57 0.96
C LEU A 101 2.27 -25.75 1.90
N VAL A 102 2.81 -24.67 2.47
CA VAL A 102 2.08 -23.73 3.33
C VAL A 102 0.95 -23.05 2.57
N MET A 103 1.21 -22.62 1.33
CA MET A 103 0.19 -21.99 0.48
C MET A 103 -1.00 -22.91 0.14
N ASN A 104 -0.71 -24.22 0.01
CA ASN A 104 -1.74 -25.22 -0.28
C ASN A 104 -2.42 -25.77 0.98
N MET A 105 -1.87 -25.50 2.19
CA MET A 105 -2.47 -25.93 3.45
C MET A 105 -3.80 -25.20 3.74
N GLY A 106 -4.67 -25.93 4.39
CA GLY A 106 -5.94 -25.40 4.88
C GLY A 106 -7.08 -25.46 3.86
N ASN A 107 -8.27 -25.75 4.39
CA ASN A 107 -9.52 -25.77 3.63
C ASN A 107 -10.01 -24.34 3.40
N LYS A 108 -10.74 -24.11 2.30
CA LYS A 108 -11.43 -22.85 1.95
C LYS A 108 -12.14 -22.23 3.16
N LYS A 109 -12.95 -23.00 3.87
CA LYS A 109 -13.72 -22.55 5.03
C LYS A 109 -12.83 -22.00 6.16
N MET A 110 -11.73 -22.68 6.43
CA MET A 110 -10.76 -22.26 7.46
C MET A 110 -10.04 -20.96 7.05
N LYS A 111 -9.61 -20.86 5.80
CA LYS A 111 -8.96 -19.63 5.27
C LYS A 111 -9.90 -18.44 5.34
N ASN A 112 -11.14 -18.59 4.88
CA ASN A 112 -12.16 -17.55 4.94
C ASN A 112 -12.43 -17.10 6.39
N TRP A 113 -12.58 -18.03 7.31
CA TRP A 113 -12.83 -17.72 8.72
C TRP A 113 -11.67 -16.95 9.35
N ILE A 114 -10.41 -17.42 9.15
CA ILE A 114 -9.21 -16.78 9.70
C ILE A 114 -9.07 -15.35 9.14
N VAL A 115 -9.14 -15.20 7.82
CA VAL A 115 -8.89 -13.90 7.16
C VAL A 115 -9.97 -12.89 7.50
N ASN A 116 -11.24 -13.28 7.41
CA ASN A 116 -12.35 -12.37 7.72
C ASN A 116 -12.40 -12.00 9.21
N LYS A 117 -11.91 -12.88 10.11
CA LYS A 117 -11.77 -12.56 11.53
C LYS A 117 -10.60 -11.61 11.83
N LEU A 118 -9.46 -11.80 11.17
CA LEU A 118 -8.26 -10.95 11.35
C LEU A 118 -8.45 -9.57 10.71
N PHE A 119 -9.09 -9.50 9.56
CA PHE A 119 -9.24 -8.26 8.79
C PHE A 119 -10.64 -7.64 8.92
N LYS A 120 -11.22 -7.66 10.12
CA LYS A 120 -12.53 -7.05 10.41
C LYS A 120 -12.63 -5.58 9.97
N GLY A 121 -11.56 -4.80 10.13
CA GLY A 121 -11.53 -3.40 9.67
C GLY A 121 -11.64 -3.27 8.14
N TRP A 122 -11.15 -4.26 7.40
CA TRP A 122 -11.26 -4.31 5.95
C TRP A 122 -12.67 -4.71 5.50
N THR A 123 -13.26 -5.73 6.12
CA THR A 123 -14.56 -6.28 5.73
C THR A 123 -15.75 -5.47 6.27
N ALA A 124 -15.53 -4.54 7.22
CA ALA A 124 -16.60 -3.70 7.78
C ALA A 124 -17.37 -2.87 6.72
N HIS A 125 -16.70 -2.51 5.62
CA HIS A 125 -17.27 -1.69 4.54
C HIS A 125 -17.12 -2.34 3.15
N ARG A 126 -16.76 -3.63 3.09
CA ARG A 126 -16.52 -4.39 1.86
C ARG A 126 -17.06 -5.81 2.01
N ALA A 127 -17.26 -6.49 0.89
CA ALA A 127 -17.61 -7.90 0.90
C ALA A 127 -16.51 -8.74 1.57
N ASP A 128 -16.92 -9.82 2.23
CA ASP A 128 -16.00 -10.79 2.82
C ASP A 128 -15.07 -11.38 1.75
N MET A 129 -13.84 -11.70 2.17
CA MET A 129 -12.89 -12.38 1.29
C MET A 129 -13.33 -13.83 1.12
N ASP A 130 -13.47 -14.25 -0.14
CA ASP A 130 -13.79 -15.63 -0.50
C ASP A 130 -12.63 -16.27 -1.26
N PHE A 131 -12.00 -17.26 -0.63
CA PHE A 131 -10.88 -17.97 -1.22
C PHE A 131 -11.37 -19.09 -2.14
N PRO A 132 -10.68 -19.34 -3.25
CA PRO A 132 -10.99 -20.47 -4.13
C PRO A 132 -10.75 -21.81 -3.43
N GLU A 133 -11.43 -22.85 -3.88
CA GLU A 133 -11.27 -24.22 -3.34
C GLU A 133 -9.90 -24.80 -3.66
N LYS A 134 -9.41 -24.51 -4.87
CA LYS A 134 -8.10 -24.98 -5.35
C LYS A 134 -7.15 -23.82 -5.54
N SER A 135 -5.88 -24.01 -5.18
CA SER A 135 -4.84 -23.02 -5.46
C SER A 135 -4.56 -22.94 -6.97
N PHE A 136 -4.04 -21.80 -7.44
CA PHE A 136 -3.59 -21.64 -8.83
C PHE A 136 -2.67 -22.77 -9.27
N ASN A 137 -1.74 -23.20 -8.41
CA ASN A 137 -0.81 -24.29 -8.72
C ASN A 137 -1.50 -25.64 -8.94
N GLN A 138 -2.58 -25.93 -8.20
CA GLN A 138 -3.39 -27.12 -8.38
C GLN A 138 -4.13 -27.08 -9.74
N LEU A 139 -4.78 -25.97 -10.03
CA LEU A 139 -5.48 -25.74 -11.29
C LEU A 139 -4.52 -25.81 -12.48
N TRP A 140 -3.33 -25.25 -12.36
CA TRP A 140 -2.31 -25.29 -13.40
C TRP A 140 -1.84 -26.72 -13.71
N LYS A 141 -1.56 -27.51 -12.66
CA LYS A 141 -1.18 -28.92 -12.81
C LYS A 141 -2.28 -29.78 -13.43
N GLU A 142 -3.54 -29.53 -13.07
CA GLU A 142 -4.69 -30.21 -13.67
C GLU A 142 -4.78 -29.91 -15.18
N LYS A 143 -4.63 -28.62 -15.53
CA LYS A 143 -4.64 -28.20 -16.94
C LYS A 143 -3.50 -28.82 -17.76
N GLN A 144 -2.30 -28.92 -17.19
CA GLN A 144 -1.16 -29.57 -17.86
C GLN A 144 -1.36 -31.09 -18.07
N LYS A 145 -2.12 -31.75 -17.21
CA LYS A 145 -2.43 -33.18 -17.35
C LYS A 145 -3.55 -33.44 -18.34
N SER A 146 -4.38 -32.45 -18.67
CA SER A 146 -5.49 -32.55 -19.62
C SER A 146 -5.10 -32.25 -21.08
N ASN A 147 -3.90 -31.69 -21.29
CA ASN A 147 -3.25 -31.49 -22.60
C ASN A 147 -2.19 -32.56 -22.84
#